data_92a61e83bf4c4eaf13c5d24ce70cd9aa
#
_entry.id   92a61e83bf4c4eaf13c5d24ce70cd9aa
#
_cell.length_a   1.000
_cell.length_b   1.000
_cell.length_c   1.000
_cell.angle_alpha   90.00
_cell.angle_beta   90.00
_cell.angle_gamma   90.00
#
_symmetry.space_group_name_H-M   'P 1'
#
loop_
_entity.id
_entity.type
_entity.pdbx_description
1 polymer ?
#
loop_
_entity_poly.entity_id
_entity_poly.type
_entity_poly.pdbx_seq_one_letter_code
_entity_poly.pdbx_strand_id
1 'polypeptide(L)'
;MPPIELSFCVVNTSQRELLLRGLDAIARERETLPFASEVLVLDNGSSDGSAQAAREHAAVDELIALTERRGKALNDTELLRRARGVYALLLNEDSELLGGATLALHAALSARRDAACAGARLLAPDGTERPSAWRFPSVSTALAGALFLHPWVTVQSGGDAVRTVDWCQSSALLVRRAAAEQVGYLDADFFVYSDEVDFARRLRDAGWLSIHVPQAAAIHHEQLATAATGERRIVELARNRDLYMRKHHSRAAALAVRALTAWAYAARALAALVLPGHSPRRYWRHVTATLAPGRGEGLREAAEEYNRYRSLSGSSA
;
A
#
# COMPACT_ATOMS: atom_id res chain seq x y z
N MET A 1 -22.92 -20.60 12.02
CA MET A 1 -22.44 -20.13 10.71
C MET A 1 -21.13 -20.85 10.41
N PRO A 2 -20.81 -21.18 9.17
CA PRO A 2 -19.51 -21.75 8.85
C PRO A 2 -18.39 -20.76 9.26
N PRO A 3 -17.20 -21.26 9.59
CA PRO A 3 -16.06 -20.39 9.90
C PRO A 3 -15.71 -19.53 8.67
N ILE A 4 -15.39 -18.26 8.92
CA ILE A 4 -14.98 -17.34 7.86
C ILE A 4 -13.56 -17.73 7.40
N GLU A 5 -13.40 -17.96 6.11
CA GLU A 5 -12.09 -18.30 5.52
C GLU A 5 -11.32 -17.04 5.11
N LEU A 6 -12.03 -16.03 4.58
CA LEU A 6 -11.42 -14.82 4.04
C LEU A 6 -12.17 -13.56 4.46
N SER A 7 -11.43 -12.55 4.90
CA SER A 7 -11.94 -11.19 5.15
C SER A 7 -11.37 -10.23 4.10
N PHE A 8 -12.24 -9.57 3.31
CA PHE A 8 -11.85 -8.42 2.50
C PHE A 8 -11.74 -7.21 3.44
N CYS A 9 -10.61 -6.54 3.40
CA CYS A 9 -10.25 -5.42 4.28
C CYS A 9 -9.97 -4.18 3.43
N VAL A 10 -10.90 -3.24 3.36
CA VAL A 10 -10.83 -2.05 2.52
C VAL A 10 -10.64 -0.81 3.37
N VAL A 11 -9.58 -0.03 3.13
CA VAL A 11 -9.39 1.30 3.72
C VAL A 11 -9.81 2.35 2.70
N ASN A 12 -10.66 3.29 3.11
CA ASN A 12 -11.10 4.41 2.26
C ASN A 12 -10.75 5.76 2.88
N THR A 13 -10.34 6.71 2.04
CA THR A 13 -10.13 8.12 2.42
C THR A 13 -10.66 9.05 1.32
N SER A 14 -11.93 9.44 1.41
CA SER A 14 -12.58 10.42 0.49
C SER A 14 -12.45 10.07 -0.99
N GLN A 15 -12.76 8.80 -1.34
CA GLN A 15 -12.75 8.28 -2.71
C GLN A 15 -14.04 7.50 -2.99
N ARG A 16 -15.21 8.12 -2.76
CA ARG A 16 -16.52 7.46 -2.80
C ARG A 16 -16.76 6.64 -4.07
N GLU A 17 -16.49 7.18 -5.24
CA GLU A 17 -16.78 6.50 -6.52
C GLU A 17 -15.88 5.27 -6.73
N LEU A 18 -14.59 5.38 -6.39
CA LEU A 18 -13.66 4.26 -6.51
C LEU A 18 -13.96 3.18 -5.46
N LEU A 19 -14.28 3.58 -4.22
CA LEU A 19 -14.73 2.66 -3.19
C LEU A 19 -15.92 1.83 -3.67
N LEU A 20 -16.96 2.44 -4.25
CA LEU A 20 -18.13 1.72 -4.73
C LEU A 20 -17.79 0.73 -5.85
N ARG A 21 -16.93 1.11 -6.81
CA ARG A 21 -16.43 0.20 -7.85
C ARG A 21 -15.66 -0.99 -7.25
N GLY A 22 -14.79 -0.73 -6.28
CA GLY A 22 -14.07 -1.78 -5.56
C GLY A 22 -15.01 -2.73 -4.82
N LEU A 23 -16.04 -2.21 -4.14
CA LEU A 23 -17.05 -3.01 -3.44
C LEU A 23 -17.90 -3.85 -4.42
N ASP A 24 -18.28 -3.30 -5.58
CA ASP A 24 -18.95 -4.06 -6.63
C ASP A 24 -18.07 -5.20 -7.18
N ALA A 25 -16.75 -4.95 -7.32
CA ALA A 25 -15.80 -6.00 -7.73
C ALA A 25 -15.70 -7.10 -6.65
N ILE A 26 -15.63 -6.73 -5.37
CA ILE A 26 -15.65 -7.67 -4.25
C ILE A 26 -16.95 -8.49 -4.24
N ALA A 27 -18.10 -7.85 -4.48
CA ALA A 27 -19.40 -8.55 -4.53
C ALA A 27 -19.37 -9.66 -5.58
N ARG A 28 -18.90 -9.36 -6.81
CA ARG A 28 -18.75 -10.35 -7.89
C ARG A 28 -17.78 -11.49 -7.54
N GLU A 29 -16.66 -11.17 -6.90
CA GLU A 29 -15.70 -12.18 -6.42
C GLU A 29 -16.36 -13.11 -5.40
N ARG A 30 -17.09 -12.57 -4.41
CA ARG A 30 -17.77 -13.35 -3.35
C ARG A 30 -18.76 -14.37 -3.88
N GLU A 31 -19.48 -14.06 -4.96
CA GLU A 31 -20.43 -14.99 -5.60
C GLU A 31 -19.77 -16.28 -6.11
N THR A 32 -18.49 -16.22 -6.42
CA THR A 32 -17.73 -17.36 -6.98
C THR A 32 -16.91 -18.13 -5.95
N LEU A 33 -16.80 -17.64 -4.71
CA LEU A 33 -15.99 -18.28 -3.68
C LEU A 33 -16.65 -19.53 -3.12
N PRO A 34 -15.93 -20.67 -3.01
CA PRO A 34 -16.46 -21.91 -2.44
C PRO A 34 -16.45 -21.92 -0.89
N PHE A 35 -16.13 -20.81 -0.24
CA PHE A 35 -15.99 -20.67 1.20
C PHE A 35 -16.63 -19.37 1.71
N ALA A 36 -16.90 -19.31 3.01
CA ALA A 36 -17.46 -18.11 3.64
C ALA A 36 -16.46 -16.97 3.70
N SER A 37 -16.95 -15.76 3.39
CA SER A 37 -16.14 -14.55 3.45
C SER A 37 -16.93 -13.39 4.08
N GLU A 38 -16.22 -12.36 4.51
CA GLU A 38 -16.78 -11.09 5.01
C GLU A 38 -16.07 -9.90 4.39
N VAL A 39 -16.72 -8.74 4.42
CA VAL A 39 -16.19 -7.45 3.93
C VAL A 39 -16.20 -6.43 5.06
N LEU A 40 -15.01 -5.98 5.45
CA LEU A 40 -14.82 -4.92 6.40
C LEU A 40 -14.34 -3.67 5.66
N VAL A 41 -15.00 -2.56 5.86
CA VAL A 41 -14.62 -1.25 5.33
C VAL A 41 -14.22 -0.34 6.48
N LEU A 42 -13.06 0.27 6.42
CA LEU A 42 -12.66 1.34 7.32
C LEU A 42 -12.66 2.66 6.55
N ASP A 43 -13.59 3.53 6.90
CA ASP A 43 -13.63 4.90 6.39
C ASP A 43 -12.79 5.82 7.28
N ASN A 44 -11.73 6.36 6.73
CA ASN A 44 -10.71 7.14 7.42
C ASN A 44 -11.08 8.63 7.50
N GLY A 45 -12.23 8.92 8.10
CA GLY A 45 -12.71 10.28 8.32
C GLY A 45 -13.05 11.02 7.02
N SER A 46 -13.75 10.38 6.10
CA SER A 46 -14.16 10.99 4.82
C SER A 46 -15.24 12.06 5.00
N SER A 47 -15.30 12.99 4.05
CA SER A 47 -16.29 14.07 4.02
C SER A 47 -17.12 14.11 2.71
N ASP A 48 -16.92 13.13 1.82
CA ASP A 48 -17.54 13.03 0.50
C ASP A 48 -18.77 12.10 0.43
N GLY A 49 -19.25 11.63 1.59
CA GLY A 49 -20.34 10.66 1.68
C GLY A 49 -19.93 9.20 1.53
N SER A 50 -18.62 8.90 1.47
CA SER A 50 -18.11 7.53 1.37
C SER A 50 -18.62 6.62 2.49
N ALA A 51 -18.59 7.07 3.75
CA ALA A 51 -19.04 6.28 4.89
C ALA A 51 -20.53 5.89 4.78
N GLN A 52 -21.37 6.82 4.32
CA GLN A 52 -22.80 6.52 4.10
C GLN A 52 -22.98 5.54 2.94
N ALA A 53 -22.28 5.76 1.83
CA ALA A 53 -22.36 4.87 0.68
C ALA A 53 -21.88 3.44 1.02
N ALA A 54 -20.82 3.30 1.79
CA ALA A 54 -20.35 1.99 2.28
C ALA A 54 -21.37 1.31 3.21
N ARG A 55 -22.03 2.06 4.09
CA ARG A 55 -23.06 1.53 4.99
C ARG A 55 -24.26 0.96 4.25
N GLU A 56 -24.63 1.57 3.13
CA GLU A 56 -25.76 1.19 2.30
C GLU A 56 -25.41 0.09 1.28
N HIS A 57 -24.14 -0.20 1.09
CA HIS A 57 -23.70 -1.17 0.10
C HIS A 57 -23.88 -2.61 0.58
N ALA A 58 -24.63 -3.42 -0.18
CA ALA A 58 -25.04 -4.77 0.20
C ALA A 58 -23.87 -5.75 0.45
N ALA A 59 -22.70 -5.50 -0.12
CA ALA A 59 -21.54 -6.37 0.09
C ALA A 59 -20.82 -6.12 1.43
N VAL A 60 -21.07 -5.00 2.13
CA VAL A 60 -20.36 -4.62 3.35
C VAL A 60 -20.98 -5.29 4.57
N ASP A 61 -20.20 -6.09 5.26
CA ASP A 61 -20.64 -6.76 6.49
C ASP A 61 -20.35 -5.91 7.74
N GLU A 62 -19.23 -5.14 7.76
CA GLU A 62 -18.87 -4.24 8.84
C GLU A 62 -18.29 -2.94 8.31
N LEU A 63 -18.78 -1.79 8.80
CA LEU A 63 -18.21 -0.47 8.54
C LEU A 63 -17.64 0.13 9.82
N ILE A 64 -16.35 0.49 9.78
CA ILE A 64 -15.64 1.25 10.81
C ILE A 64 -15.49 2.68 10.30
N ALA A 65 -16.39 3.59 10.70
CA ALA A 65 -16.31 5.00 10.31
C ALA A 65 -15.56 5.80 11.37
N LEU A 66 -14.36 6.29 11.02
CA LEU A 66 -13.56 7.13 11.91
C LEU A 66 -14.02 8.58 11.84
N THR A 67 -13.86 9.30 12.94
CA THR A 67 -14.08 10.75 13.00
C THR A 67 -12.85 11.54 12.59
N GLU A 68 -11.67 10.93 12.71
CA GLU A 68 -10.36 11.52 12.43
C GLU A 68 -9.56 10.67 11.45
N ARG A 69 -8.73 11.32 10.63
CA ARG A 69 -7.81 10.65 9.71
C ARG A 69 -6.61 10.11 10.46
N ARG A 70 -6.29 8.85 10.19
CA ARG A 70 -5.11 8.15 10.72
C ARG A 70 -4.22 7.66 9.57
N GLY A 71 -3.01 7.19 9.91
CA GLY A 71 -2.13 6.55 8.95
C GLY A 71 -2.66 5.19 8.46
N LYS A 72 -2.28 4.83 7.23
CA LYS A 72 -2.68 3.56 6.59
C LYS A 72 -2.27 2.35 7.43
N ALA A 73 -1.06 2.32 7.98
CA ALA A 73 -0.59 1.23 8.82
C ALA A 73 -1.51 0.96 10.03
N LEU A 74 -2.01 2.02 10.69
CA LEU A 74 -2.97 1.88 11.79
C LEU A 74 -4.32 1.36 11.31
N ASN A 75 -4.79 1.82 10.14
CA ASN A 75 -6.07 1.40 9.58
C ASN A 75 -6.04 -0.06 9.13
N ASP A 76 -5.00 -0.49 8.43
CA ASP A 76 -4.80 -1.89 8.05
C ASP A 76 -4.66 -2.80 9.27
N THR A 77 -3.95 -2.34 10.32
CA THR A 77 -3.83 -3.07 11.60
C THR A 77 -5.19 -3.25 12.28
N GLU A 78 -6.03 -2.20 12.29
CA GLU A 78 -7.40 -2.27 12.85
C GLU A 78 -8.24 -3.30 12.10
N LEU A 79 -8.21 -3.29 10.77
CA LEU A 79 -8.92 -4.25 9.93
C LEU A 79 -8.41 -5.68 10.15
N LEU A 80 -7.08 -5.89 10.18
CA LEU A 80 -6.49 -7.21 10.45
C LEU A 80 -6.86 -7.78 11.82
N ARG A 81 -7.02 -6.93 12.84
CA ARG A 81 -7.45 -7.35 14.19
C ARG A 81 -8.93 -7.70 14.25
N ARG A 82 -9.78 -7.01 13.50
CA ARG A 82 -11.24 -7.26 13.45
C ARG A 82 -11.59 -8.41 12.52
N ALA A 83 -10.80 -8.65 11.50
CA ALA A 83 -10.98 -9.73 10.55
C ALA A 83 -11.11 -11.09 11.26
N ARG A 84 -12.12 -11.87 10.89
CA ARG A 84 -12.38 -13.21 11.42
C ARG A 84 -11.86 -14.32 10.52
N GLY A 85 -11.55 -13.99 9.26
CA GLY A 85 -11.01 -14.94 8.29
C GLY A 85 -9.65 -15.50 8.70
N VAL A 86 -9.34 -16.69 8.22
CA VAL A 86 -7.98 -17.27 8.28
C VAL A 86 -7.02 -16.37 7.51
N TYR A 87 -7.51 -15.82 6.40
CA TYR A 87 -6.81 -14.87 5.55
C TYR A 87 -7.53 -13.52 5.52
N ALA A 88 -6.76 -12.45 5.39
CA ALA A 88 -7.26 -11.09 5.16
C ALA A 88 -6.70 -10.54 3.86
N LEU A 89 -7.56 -10.10 2.95
CA LEU A 89 -7.19 -9.45 1.69
C LEU A 89 -7.23 -7.94 1.89
N LEU A 90 -6.06 -7.33 2.05
CA LEU A 90 -5.91 -5.88 2.13
C LEU A 90 -6.10 -5.26 0.75
N LEU A 91 -6.95 -4.25 0.69
CA LEU A 91 -7.30 -3.51 -0.52
C LEU A 91 -7.33 -2.01 -0.22
N ASN A 92 -6.82 -1.23 -1.17
CA ASN A 92 -7.10 0.20 -1.18
C ASN A 92 -8.49 0.44 -1.79
N GLU A 93 -9.10 1.61 -1.49
CA GLU A 93 -10.37 2.03 -2.06
C GLU A 93 -10.38 2.17 -3.59
N ASP A 94 -9.20 2.33 -4.19
CA ASP A 94 -8.99 2.50 -5.62
C ASP A 94 -8.50 1.22 -6.32
N SER A 95 -8.75 0.06 -5.70
CA SER A 95 -8.38 -1.26 -6.23
C SER A 95 -9.62 -2.05 -6.63
N GLU A 96 -9.70 -2.44 -7.90
CA GLU A 96 -10.77 -3.29 -8.44
C GLU A 96 -10.22 -4.69 -8.74
N LEU A 97 -10.69 -5.71 -8.03
CA LEU A 97 -10.35 -7.12 -8.30
C LEU A 97 -10.92 -7.56 -9.64
N LEU A 98 -10.11 -8.24 -10.45
CA LEU A 98 -10.58 -8.90 -11.67
C LEU A 98 -11.02 -10.34 -11.35
N GLY A 99 -11.95 -10.86 -12.17
CA GLY A 99 -12.61 -12.14 -11.92
C GLY A 99 -11.65 -13.29 -11.63
N GLY A 100 -11.84 -13.97 -10.47
CA GLY A 100 -11.02 -15.07 -9.99
C GLY A 100 -9.74 -14.65 -9.25
N ALA A 101 -9.46 -13.37 -9.08
CA ALA A 101 -8.26 -12.89 -8.40
C ALA A 101 -8.18 -13.40 -6.95
N THR A 102 -9.29 -13.32 -6.22
CA THR A 102 -9.37 -13.78 -4.83
C THR A 102 -9.06 -15.26 -4.71
N LEU A 103 -9.65 -16.08 -5.58
CA LEU A 103 -9.47 -17.52 -5.57
C LEU A 103 -8.01 -17.90 -5.93
N ALA A 104 -7.41 -17.20 -6.90
CA ALA A 104 -6.00 -17.42 -7.28
C ALA A 104 -5.03 -17.08 -6.14
N LEU A 105 -5.24 -15.93 -5.45
CA LEU A 105 -4.44 -15.56 -4.26
C LEU A 105 -4.60 -16.59 -3.14
N HIS A 106 -5.85 -16.98 -2.84
CA HIS A 106 -6.14 -17.97 -1.79
C HIS A 106 -5.49 -19.32 -2.11
N ALA A 107 -5.66 -19.85 -3.33
CA ALA A 107 -5.06 -21.12 -3.75
C ALA A 107 -3.53 -21.09 -3.64
N ALA A 108 -2.89 -20.02 -4.11
CA ALA A 108 -1.44 -19.89 -4.07
C ALA A 108 -0.91 -19.80 -2.62
N LEU A 109 -1.55 -19.00 -1.75
CA LEU A 109 -1.09 -18.82 -0.36
C LEU A 109 -1.40 -20.04 0.50
N SER A 110 -2.54 -20.71 0.31
CA SER A 110 -2.89 -21.93 1.06
C SER A 110 -1.97 -23.10 0.73
N ALA A 111 -1.53 -23.21 -0.53
CA ALA A 111 -0.57 -24.22 -0.97
C ALA A 111 0.86 -23.99 -0.41
N ARG A 112 1.20 -22.77 -0.01
CA ARG A 112 2.51 -22.37 0.50
C ARG A 112 2.46 -22.10 2.00
N ARG A 113 2.66 -23.14 2.81
CA ARG A 113 2.62 -23.04 4.27
C ARG A 113 3.71 -22.15 4.86
N ASP A 114 4.79 -21.94 4.14
CA ASP A 114 5.92 -21.06 4.48
C ASP A 114 5.72 -19.60 4.07
N ALA A 115 4.62 -19.27 3.36
CA ALA A 115 4.30 -17.92 2.95
C ALA A 115 3.23 -17.27 3.85
N ALA A 116 3.45 -16.01 4.20
CA ALA A 116 2.51 -15.16 4.93
C ALA A 116 1.70 -14.24 4.04
N CYS A 117 2.25 -13.82 2.89
CA CYS A 117 1.62 -12.85 2.00
C CYS A 117 1.62 -13.33 0.56
N ALA A 118 0.53 -13.03 -0.17
CA ALA A 118 0.40 -13.21 -1.62
C ALA A 118 -0.10 -11.90 -2.25
N GLY A 119 0.72 -11.27 -3.11
CA GLY A 119 0.37 -10.05 -3.81
C GLY A 119 -0.10 -10.31 -5.23
N ALA A 120 -1.11 -9.58 -5.68
CA ALA A 120 -1.64 -9.65 -7.03
C ALA A 120 -0.77 -8.89 -8.04
N ARG A 121 -0.94 -9.20 -9.32
CA ARG A 121 -0.54 -8.36 -10.44
C ARG A 121 -1.39 -7.10 -10.43
N LEU A 122 -0.77 -5.93 -10.52
CA LEU A 122 -1.49 -4.66 -10.62
C LEU A 122 -1.48 -4.14 -12.05
N LEU A 123 -2.63 -3.67 -12.47
CA LEU A 123 -2.86 -3.06 -13.78
C LEU A 123 -3.28 -1.61 -13.60
N ALA A 124 -2.84 -0.73 -14.49
CA ALA A 124 -3.44 0.59 -14.63
C ALA A 124 -4.84 0.47 -15.27
N PRO A 125 -5.69 1.54 -15.23
CA PRO A 125 -7.02 1.52 -15.86
C PRO A 125 -7.03 1.25 -17.36
N ASP A 126 -5.92 1.50 -18.06
CA ASP A 126 -5.72 1.18 -19.48
C ASP A 126 -5.26 -0.27 -19.74
N GLY A 127 -5.17 -1.10 -18.69
CA GLY A 127 -4.73 -2.48 -18.76
C GLY A 127 -3.21 -2.68 -18.77
N THR A 128 -2.42 -1.62 -18.73
CA THR A 128 -0.95 -1.75 -18.68
C THR A 128 -0.49 -2.28 -17.33
N GLU A 129 0.42 -3.26 -17.33
CA GLU A 129 0.98 -3.83 -16.11
C GLU A 129 1.82 -2.79 -15.35
N ARG A 130 1.63 -2.75 -14.04
CA ARG A 130 2.41 -1.90 -13.13
C ARG A 130 3.27 -2.78 -12.22
N PRO A 131 4.49 -2.37 -11.89
CA PRO A 131 5.27 -3.06 -10.87
C PRO A 131 4.47 -3.14 -9.57
N SER A 132 4.37 -4.34 -8.99
CA SER A 132 3.62 -4.62 -7.76
C SER A 132 4.40 -5.41 -6.71
N ALA A 133 5.62 -5.84 -7.04
CA ALA A 133 6.54 -6.51 -6.12
C ALA A 133 7.99 -6.10 -6.37
N TRP A 134 8.77 -5.98 -5.29
CA TRP A 134 10.16 -5.49 -5.37
C TRP A 134 11.06 -6.17 -4.34
N ARG A 135 12.38 -5.98 -4.52
CA ARG A 135 13.40 -6.27 -3.51
C ARG A 135 13.32 -5.27 -2.36
N PHE A 136 13.71 -5.72 -1.17
CA PHE A 136 13.84 -4.81 -0.02
C PHE A 136 14.82 -3.67 -0.30
N PRO A 137 14.50 -2.45 0.18
CA PRO A 137 15.41 -1.32 0.12
C PRO A 137 16.74 -1.64 0.82
N SER A 138 17.85 -1.41 0.10
CA SER A 138 19.21 -1.68 0.54
C SER A 138 20.19 -0.79 -0.21
N VAL A 139 21.47 -0.80 0.16
CA VAL A 139 22.51 -0.08 -0.56
C VAL A 139 22.62 -0.58 -2.02
N SER A 140 22.50 -1.89 -2.25
CA SER A 140 22.57 -2.47 -3.60
C SER A 140 21.39 -2.05 -4.48
N THR A 141 20.15 -2.02 -3.94
CA THR A 141 18.99 -1.56 -4.70
C THR A 141 19.02 -0.06 -4.95
N ALA A 142 19.56 0.72 -4.01
CA ALA A 142 19.79 2.17 -4.20
C ALA A 142 20.86 2.44 -5.25
N LEU A 143 21.94 1.65 -5.29
CA LEU A 143 22.98 1.73 -6.33
C LEU A 143 22.39 1.39 -7.69
N ALA A 144 21.61 0.32 -7.80
CA ALA A 144 20.88 0.00 -9.04
C ALA A 144 19.99 1.17 -9.50
N GLY A 145 19.31 1.85 -8.56
CA GLY A 145 18.53 3.05 -8.84
C GLY A 145 19.38 4.23 -9.32
N ALA A 146 20.55 4.44 -8.71
CA ALA A 146 21.51 5.48 -9.07
C ALA A 146 22.13 5.27 -10.46
N LEU A 147 22.25 4.01 -10.89
CA LEU A 147 22.73 3.59 -12.21
C LEU A 147 21.57 3.40 -13.22
N PHE A 148 20.34 3.75 -12.87
CA PHE A 148 19.14 3.58 -13.71
C PHE A 148 18.81 2.11 -14.06
N LEU A 149 19.32 1.15 -13.31
CA LEU A 149 19.10 -0.29 -13.49
C LEU A 149 17.88 -0.82 -12.68
N HIS A 150 17.17 0.08 -11.99
CA HIS A 150 16.04 -0.25 -11.11
C HIS A 150 15.01 -1.22 -11.74
N PRO A 151 14.54 -1.05 -13.01
CA PRO A 151 13.52 -1.93 -13.55
C PRO A 151 13.97 -3.40 -13.66
N TRP A 152 15.26 -3.64 -13.87
CA TRP A 152 15.80 -5.00 -14.06
C TRP A 152 16.31 -5.62 -12.76
N VAL A 153 16.78 -4.82 -11.81
CA VAL A 153 17.40 -5.32 -10.57
C VAL A 153 16.42 -5.36 -9.42
N THR A 154 15.53 -4.38 -9.31
CA THR A 154 14.71 -4.17 -8.10
C THR A 154 13.29 -4.72 -8.25
N VAL A 155 12.68 -4.63 -9.43
CA VAL A 155 11.32 -5.12 -9.70
C VAL A 155 11.32 -6.65 -9.75
N GLN A 156 10.34 -7.27 -9.06
CA GLN A 156 10.17 -8.70 -8.94
C GLN A 156 8.81 -9.21 -9.46
N SER A 157 7.91 -8.32 -9.89
CA SER A 157 6.56 -8.67 -10.33
C SER A 157 6.44 -9.17 -11.77
N GLY A 158 7.51 -9.16 -12.58
CA GLY A 158 7.42 -9.58 -13.98
C GLY A 158 7.23 -11.09 -14.19
N GLY A 159 6.62 -11.49 -15.34
CA GLY A 159 6.42 -12.88 -15.76
C GLY A 159 5.15 -13.51 -15.19
N ASP A 160 4.85 -14.75 -15.63
CA ASP A 160 3.54 -15.40 -15.41
C ASP A 160 3.55 -16.55 -14.39
N ALA A 161 4.68 -16.83 -13.75
CA ALA A 161 4.80 -17.86 -12.73
C ALA A 161 4.71 -17.25 -11.31
N VAL A 162 4.02 -17.96 -10.40
CA VAL A 162 4.07 -17.64 -8.97
C VAL A 162 5.52 -17.72 -8.48
N ARG A 163 5.99 -16.69 -7.79
CA ARG A 163 7.38 -16.61 -7.31
C ARG A 163 7.49 -15.99 -5.94
N THR A 164 8.52 -16.37 -5.22
CA THR A 164 8.92 -15.69 -3.99
C THR A 164 9.52 -14.33 -4.31
N VAL A 165 9.08 -13.31 -3.58
CA VAL A 165 9.54 -11.93 -3.70
C VAL A 165 9.88 -11.39 -2.32
N ASP A 166 10.51 -10.22 -2.25
CA ASP A 166 10.80 -9.66 -0.94
C ASP A 166 9.55 -9.00 -0.34
N TRP A 167 8.81 -8.19 -1.11
CA TRP A 167 7.56 -7.59 -0.68
C TRP A 167 6.65 -7.26 -1.88
N CYS A 168 5.35 -7.19 -1.62
CA CYS A 168 4.31 -6.78 -2.56
C CYS A 168 3.57 -5.55 -2.04
N GLN A 169 3.03 -4.75 -2.97
CA GLN A 169 2.19 -3.60 -2.65
C GLN A 169 0.86 -4.04 -2.02
N SER A 170 0.41 -3.31 -1.01
CA SER A 170 -0.79 -3.64 -0.25
C SER A 170 -2.11 -3.22 -0.92
N SER A 171 -2.07 -2.77 -2.18
CA SER A 171 -3.28 -2.45 -2.95
C SER A 171 -4.15 -3.69 -3.27
N ALA A 172 -3.53 -4.88 -3.34
CA ALA A 172 -4.22 -6.18 -3.39
C ALA A 172 -3.28 -7.25 -2.80
N LEU A 173 -3.29 -7.37 -1.48
CA LEU A 173 -2.37 -8.22 -0.72
C LEU A 173 -3.14 -9.15 0.22
N LEU A 174 -3.15 -10.45 -0.10
CA LEU A 174 -3.68 -11.48 0.80
C LEU A 174 -2.66 -11.80 1.88
N VAL A 175 -3.08 -11.76 3.13
CA VAL A 175 -2.24 -11.94 4.32
C VAL A 175 -2.77 -13.10 5.14
N ARG A 176 -1.89 -14.02 5.56
CA ARG A 176 -2.18 -15.04 6.59
C ARG A 176 -2.25 -14.33 7.94
N ARG A 177 -3.43 -14.23 8.52
CA ARG A 177 -3.70 -13.42 9.71
C ARG A 177 -2.86 -13.83 10.93
N ALA A 178 -2.66 -15.13 11.15
CA ALA A 178 -1.81 -15.64 12.23
C ALA A 178 -0.34 -15.16 12.10
N ALA A 179 0.18 -15.05 10.88
CA ALA A 179 1.52 -14.50 10.65
C ALA A 179 1.58 -13.00 10.91
N ALA A 180 0.54 -12.25 10.55
CA ALA A 180 0.44 -10.82 10.87
C ALA A 180 0.40 -10.58 12.39
N GLU A 181 -0.37 -11.37 13.13
CA GLU A 181 -0.43 -11.33 14.59
C GLU A 181 0.93 -11.65 15.22
N GLN A 182 1.63 -12.68 14.73
CA GLN A 182 2.95 -13.08 15.23
C GLN A 182 3.97 -11.93 15.17
N VAL A 183 3.93 -11.08 14.15
CA VAL A 183 4.87 -9.95 14.01
C VAL A 183 4.33 -8.62 14.54
N GLY A 184 3.14 -8.62 15.17
CA GLY A 184 2.53 -7.44 15.79
C GLY A 184 1.86 -6.49 14.80
N TYR A 185 1.44 -7.02 13.62
CA TYR A 185 0.75 -6.27 12.55
C TYR A 185 1.65 -5.21 11.90
N LEU A 186 1.07 -4.18 11.26
CA LEU A 186 1.82 -3.08 10.66
C LEU A 186 2.30 -2.09 11.74
N ASP A 187 3.45 -1.46 11.50
CA ASP A 187 4.04 -0.51 12.44
C ASP A 187 3.48 0.91 12.24
N ALA A 188 2.86 1.45 13.29
CA ALA A 188 2.23 2.76 13.31
C ALA A 188 3.17 3.95 13.08
N ASP A 189 4.49 3.75 13.26
CA ASP A 189 5.48 4.78 12.97
C ASP A 189 5.51 5.14 11.48
N PHE A 190 5.12 4.18 10.60
CA PHE A 190 4.90 4.43 9.17
C PHE A 190 3.47 4.91 8.96
N PHE A 191 3.33 6.19 8.62
CA PHE A 191 2.01 6.77 8.37
C PHE A 191 1.36 6.18 7.10
N VAL A 192 2.11 6.18 6.00
CA VAL A 192 1.80 5.57 4.71
C VAL A 192 3.09 5.44 3.90
N TYR A 193 3.19 4.44 3.03
CA TYR A 193 4.40 4.03 2.32
C TYR A 193 5.48 3.44 3.23
N SER A 194 6.13 2.41 2.77
CA SER A 194 7.08 1.59 3.51
C SER A 194 6.49 0.84 4.72
N ASP A 195 5.25 1.03 5.07
CA ASP A 195 4.51 0.25 6.06
C ASP A 195 4.44 -1.23 5.65
N GLU A 196 4.04 -1.51 4.40
CA GLU A 196 4.03 -2.87 3.83
C GLU A 196 5.45 -3.43 3.64
N VAL A 197 6.44 -2.58 3.38
CA VAL A 197 7.85 -2.98 3.24
C VAL A 197 8.42 -3.42 4.59
N ASP A 198 8.16 -2.64 5.65
CA ASP A 198 8.52 -2.96 7.02
C ASP A 198 7.82 -4.23 7.50
N PHE A 199 6.53 -4.35 7.23
CA PHE A 199 5.74 -5.52 7.57
C PHE A 199 6.29 -6.78 6.91
N ALA A 200 6.53 -6.76 5.59
CA ALA A 200 7.11 -7.87 4.86
C ALA A 200 8.52 -8.23 5.37
N ARG A 201 9.31 -7.23 5.77
CA ARG A 201 10.64 -7.45 6.34
C ARG A 201 10.55 -8.16 7.70
N ARG A 202 9.66 -7.73 8.60
CA ARG A 202 9.46 -8.40 9.89
C ARG A 202 8.90 -9.81 9.72
N LEU A 203 8.03 -10.05 8.75
CA LEU A 203 7.58 -11.38 8.37
C LEU A 203 8.76 -12.25 7.90
N ARG A 204 9.62 -11.72 7.03
CA ARG A 204 10.84 -12.42 6.55
C ARG A 204 11.77 -12.77 7.72
N ASP A 205 12.00 -11.84 8.63
CA ASP A 205 12.86 -12.03 9.80
C ASP A 205 12.26 -13.08 10.77
N ALA A 206 10.94 -13.27 10.78
CA ALA A 206 10.21 -14.33 11.49
C ALA A 206 10.13 -15.67 10.73
N GLY A 207 10.76 -15.77 9.55
CA GLY A 207 10.83 -17.00 8.74
C GLY A 207 9.75 -17.14 7.68
N TRP A 208 8.87 -16.15 7.51
CA TRP A 208 7.81 -16.16 6.50
C TRP A 208 8.28 -15.59 5.15
N LEU A 209 7.66 -16.09 4.08
CA LEU A 209 7.90 -15.59 2.72
C LEU A 209 6.72 -14.75 2.21
N SER A 210 7.00 -13.88 1.24
CA SER A 210 5.99 -13.23 0.39
C SER A 210 6.06 -13.83 -1.01
N ILE A 211 4.90 -14.00 -1.65
CA ILE A 211 4.82 -14.49 -3.04
C ILE A 211 4.06 -13.50 -3.91
N HIS A 212 4.45 -13.39 -5.17
CA HIS A 212 3.71 -12.70 -6.21
C HIS A 212 2.94 -13.70 -7.05
N VAL A 213 1.65 -13.45 -7.28
CA VAL A 213 0.69 -14.35 -7.95
C VAL A 213 0.16 -13.65 -9.20
N PRO A 214 0.81 -13.84 -10.37
CA PRO A 214 0.42 -13.14 -11.61
C PRO A 214 -0.96 -13.53 -12.14
N GLN A 215 -1.50 -14.69 -11.73
CA GLN A 215 -2.84 -15.15 -12.09
C GLN A 215 -3.95 -14.37 -11.39
N ALA A 216 -3.64 -13.73 -10.28
CA ALA A 216 -4.51 -12.79 -9.60
C ALA A 216 -4.23 -11.39 -10.11
N ALA A 217 -5.22 -10.70 -10.63
CA ALA A 217 -5.05 -9.35 -11.13
C ALA A 217 -6.04 -8.37 -10.50
N ALA A 218 -5.59 -7.14 -10.28
CA ALA A 218 -6.43 -6.04 -9.83
C ALA A 218 -6.06 -4.76 -10.60
N ILE A 219 -7.06 -3.95 -10.93
CA ILE A 219 -6.85 -2.59 -11.44
C ILE A 219 -6.58 -1.69 -10.23
N HIS A 220 -5.50 -0.91 -10.29
CA HIS A 220 -5.16 0.10 -9.28
C HIS A 220 -5.16 1.48 -9.93
N HIS A 221 -6.14 2.30 -9.58
CA HIS A 221 -6.39 3.58 -10.25
C HIS A 221 -5.33 4.64 -9.95
N GLU A 222 -4.63 4.55 -8.83
CA GLU A 222 -3.59 5.50 -8.38
C GLU A 222 -4.00 6.97 -8.50
N GLN A 223 -5.26 7.29 -8.22
CA GLN A 223 -5.74 8.66 -8.33
C GLN A 223 -5.17 9.54 -7.22
N LEU A 224 -4.25 10.41 -7.60
CA LEU A 224 -3.81 11.51 -6.74
C LEU A 224 -4.78 12.68 -6.90
N ALA A 225 -5.54 12.97 -5.87
CA ALA A 225 -6.62 13.95 -5.89
C ALA A 225 -6.16 15.38 -6.30
N THR A 226 -4.90 15.78 -6.01
CA THR A 226 -4.37 17.11 -6.35
C THR A 226 -2.85 17.15 -6.50
N ALA A 227 -2.33 18.20 -7.16
CA ALA A 227 -0.88 18.47 -7.23
C ALA A 227 -0.24 18.63 -5.83
N ALA A 228 -0.96 19.25 -4.89
CA ALA A 228 -0.51 19.41 -3.49
C ALA A 228 -0.34 18.05 -2.79
N THR A 229 -1.25 17.10 -3.02
CA THR A 229 -1.13 15.73 -2.55
C THR A 229 0.13 15.06 -3.09
N GLY A 230 0.45 15.31 -4.37
CA GLY A 230 1.66 14.81 -5.01
C GLY A 230 2.95 15.31 -4.34
N GLU A 231 3.01 16.56 -3.90
CA GLU A 231 4.16 17.13 -3.19
C GLU A 231 4.32 16.55 -1.77
N ARG A 232 3.23 16.48 -1.00
CA ARG A 232 3.20 15.89 0.34
C ARG A 232 3.57 14.39 0.31
N ARG A 233 3.17 13.67 -0.75
CA ARG A 233 3.59 12.28 -1.00
C ARG A 233 5.10 12.14 -1.12
N ILE A 234 5.80 13.06 -1.81
CA ILE A 234 7.26 13.03 -1.95
C ILE A 234 7.95 13.10 -0.59
N VAL A 235 7.48 13.99 0.29
CA VAL A 235 8.01 14.14 1.65
C VAL A 235 7.79 12.86 2.46
N GLU A 236 6.57 12.32 2.42
CA GLU A 236 6.22 11.11 3.18
C GLU A 236 7.01 9.88 2.71
N LEU A 237 7.16 9.68 1.38
CA LEU A 237 7.99 8.63 0.81
C LEU A 237 9.46 8.73 1.23
N ALA A 238 10.03 9.93 1.25
CA ALA A 238 11.42 10.15 1.66
C ALA A 238 11.61 9.87 3.15
N ARG A 239 10.67 10.34 3.99
CA ARG A 239 10.64 10.13 5.45
C ARG A 239 10.57 8.65 5.80
N ASN A 240 9.63 7.95 5.23
CA ASN A 240 9.37 6.56 5.58
C ASN A 240 10.42 5.60 4.99
N ARG A 241 11.02 5.91 3.84
CA ARG A 241 12.21 5.20 3.36
C ARG A 241 13.39 5.36 4.32
N ASP A 242 13.65 6.57 4.80
CA ASP A 242 14.73 6.82 5.76
C ASP A 242 14.47 6.13 7.11
N LEU A 243 13.21 6.14 7.58
CA LEU A 243 12.78 5.41 8.78
C LEU A 243 13.03 3.91 8.63
N TYR A 244 12.60 3.30 7.49
CA TYR A 244 12.85 1.90 7.17
C TYR A 244 14.36 1.57 7.19
N MET A 245 15.17 2.40 6.54
CA MET A 245 16.62 2.18 6.50
C MET A 245 17.26 2.27 7.88
N ARG A 246 16.83 3.19 8.72
CA ARG A 246 17.34 3.31 10.11
C ARG A 246 16.87 2.19 11.02
N LYS A 247 15.69 1.64 10.77
CA LYS A 247 15.14 0.54 11.54
C LYS A 247 15.81 -0.79 11.23
N HIS A 248 16.08 -1.08 9.95
CA HIS A 248 16.53 -2.40 9.50
C HIS A 248 17.99 -2.46 9.06
N HIS A 249 18.70 -1.33 9.00
CA HIS A 249 20.08 -1.27 8.53
C HIS A 249 20.96 -0.38 9.42
N SER A 250 22.29 -0.43 9.19
CA SER A 250 23.22 0.44 9.89
C SER A 250 23.04 1.91 9.47
N ARG A 251 23.47 2.84 10.34
CA ARG A 251 23.49 4.28 10.03
C ARG A 251 24.26 4.60 8.76
N ALA A 252 25.37 3.93 8.53
CA ALA A 252 26.17 4.10 7.32
C ALA A 252 25.41 3.67 6.06
N ALA A 253 24.69 2.53 6.11
CA ALA A 253 23.85 2.07 5.01
C ALA A 253 22.68 3.06 4.75
N ALA A 254 22.03 3.58 5.79
CA ALA A 254 20.97 4.58 5.64
C ALA A 254 21.47 5.86 4.96
N LEU A 255 22.66 6.35 5.34
CA LEU A 255 23.29 7.51 4.72
C LEU A 255 23.69 7.24 3.26
N ALA A 256 24.23 6.05 2.96
CA ALA A 256 24.58 5.66 1.60
C ALA A 256 23.34 5.60 0.70
N VAL A 257 22.22 4.99 1.16
CA VAL A 257 20.96 4.95 0.41
C VAL A 257 20.41 6.35 0.19
N ARG A 258 20.48 7.22 1.20
CA ARG A 258 20.09 8.62 1.07
C ARG A 258 20.90 9.35 -0.03
N ALA A 259 22.22 9.23 0.00
CA ALA A 259 23.12 9.85 -0.99
C ALA A 259 22.86 9.32 -2.41
N LEU A 260 22.77 7.99 -2.58
CA LEU A 260 22.51 7.35 -3.87
C LEU A 260 21.14 7.73 -4.43
N THR A 261 20.13 7.80 -3.58
CA THR A 261 18.77 8.19 -3.99
C THR A 261 18.72 9.67 -4.39
N ALA A 262 19.36 10.56 -3.61
CA ALA A 262 19.46 11.98 -3.96
C ALA A 262 20.19 12.19 -5.28
N TRP A 263 21.30 11.47 -5.50
CA TRP A 263 22.02 11.45 -6.79
C TRP A 263 21.10 11.02 -7.95
N ALA A 264 20.38 9.90 -7.79
CA ALA A 264 19.48 9.39 -8.82
C ALA A 264 18.42 10.41 -9.24
N TYR A 265 17.86 11.16 -8.27
CA TYR A 265 16.90 12.22 -8.56
C TYR A 265 17.55 13.49 -9.10
N ALA A 266 18.76 13.85 -8.66
CA ALA A 266 19.50 14.98 -9.21
C ALA A 266 19.85 14.75 -10.69
N ALA A 267 20.31 13.55 -11.05
CA ALA A 267 20.56 13.18 -12.44
C ALA A 267 19.29 13.26 -13.30
N ARG A 268 18.13 12.80 -12.77
CA ARG A 268 16.83 12.95 -13.45
C ARG A 268 16.40 14.42 -13.57
N ALA A 269 16.66 15.24 -12.56
CA ALA A 269 16.37 16.68 -12.62
C ALA A 269 17.17 17.37 -13.73
N LEU A 270 18.44 17.03 -13.88
CA LEU A 270 19.29 17.55 -14.97
C LEU A 270 18.83 17.05 -16.33
N ALA A 271 18.55 15.76 -16.47
CA ALA A 271 18.04 15.19 -17.72
C ALA A 271 16.71 15.83 -18.14
N ALA A 272 15.84 16.15 -17.17
CA ALA A 272 14.53 16.76 -17.39
C ALA A 272 14.61 18.21 -17.94
N LEU A 273 15.78 18.85 -17.92
CA LEU A 273 15.98 20.16 -18.56
C LEU A 273 15.92 20.07 -20.10
N VAL A 274 16.22 18.89 -20.65
CA VAL A 274 16.26 18.65 -22.11
C VAL A 274 15.24 17.62 -22.59
N LEU A 275 14.66 16.82 -21.67
CA LEU A 275 13.69 15.79 -22.02
C LEU A 275 12.25 16.33 -21.85
N PRO A 276 11.42 16.34 -22.92
CA PRO A 276 10.04 16.79 -22.83
C PRO A 276 9.20 15.84 -21.95
N GLY A 277 8.14 16.38 -21.33
CA GLY A 277 7.22 15.61 -20.47
C GLY A 277 7.71 15.36 -19.04
N HIS A 278 8.94 15.81 -18.69
CA HIS A 278 9.50 15.69 -17.36
C HIS A 278 9.59 17.04 -16.64
N SER A 279 9.41 17.06 -15.31
CA SER A 279 9.49 18.27 -14.49
C SER A 279 10.78 18.28 -13.66
N PRO A 280 11.77 19.15 -13.98
CA PRO A 280 12.99 19.31 -13.19
C PRO A 280 12.68 19.68 -11.74
N ARG A 281 11.68 20.55 -11.52
CA ARG A 281 11.25 21.00 -10.19
C ARG A 281 10.75 19.83 -9.34
N ARG A 282 9.98 18.90 -9.90
CA ARG A 282 9.48 17.71 -9.19
C ARG A 282 10.61 16.79 -8.78
N TYR A 283 11.58 16.53 -9.66
CA TYR A 283 12.76 15.73 -9.31
C TYR A 283 13.63 16.40 -8.24
N TRP A 284 13.80 17.72 -8.32
CA TRP A 284 14.54 18.47 -7.31
C TRP A 284 13.86 18.43 -5.94
N ARG A 285 12.53 18.39 -5.89
CA ARG A 285 11.76 18.15 -4.66
C ARG A 285 12.11 16.79 -4.03
N HIS A 286 12.25 15.74 -4.84
CA HIS A 286 12.72 14.44 -4.35
C HIS A 286 14.15 14.52 -3.78
N VAL A 287 15.05 15.29 -4.39
CA VAL A 287 16.42 15.52 -3.87
C VAL A 287 16.35 16.14 -2.48
N THR A 288 15.66 17.27 -2.35
CA THR A 288 15.59 18.00 -1.08
C THR A 288 14.90 17.20 0.03
N ALA A 289 13.80 16.53 -0.27
CA ALA A 289 13.10 15.65 0.67
C ALA A 289 13.99 14.46 1.09
N THR A 290 14.75 13.87 0.17
CA THR A 290 15.66 12.75 0.45
C THR A 290 16.84 13.19 1.34
N LEU A 291 17.41 14.36 1.10
CA LEU A 291 18.54 14.87 1.91
C LEU A 291 18.10 15.33 3.29
N ALA A 292 16.86 15.77 3.45
CA ALA A 292 16.31 16.26 4.72
C ALA A 292 14.95 15.61 5.04
N PRO A 293 14.88 14.28 5.28
CA PRO A 293 13.63 13.52 5.40
C PRO A 293 12.75 13.93 6.60
N GLY A 294 13.31 14.63 7.59
CA GLY A 294 12.56 15.20 8.70
C GLY A 294 11.97 16.60 8.43
N ARG A 295 12.17 17.17 7.23
CA ARG A 295 11.71 18.51 6.90
C ARG A 295 10.57 18.48 5.88
N GLY A 296 9.65 19.43 6.05
CA GLY A 296 8.50 19.60 5.14
C GLY A 296 7.23 18.91 5.64
N GLU A 297 6.12 19.30 5.03
CA GLU A 297 4.81 18.75 5.35
C GLU A 297 4.51 17.54 4.45
N GLY A 298 4.32 16.37 5.06
CA GLY A 298 3.92 15.14 4.40
C GLY A 298 2.40 14.92 4.48
N LEU A 299 2.00 13.68 4.23
CA LEU A 299 0.59 13.27 4.34
C LEU A 299 0.13 13.19 5.80
N ARG A 300 1.03 12.93 6.74
CA ARG A 300 0.75 12.93 8.19
C ARG A 300 0.28 14.32 8.64
N GLU A 301 1.04 15.36 8.33
CA GLU A 301 0.68 16.76 8.68
C GLU A 301 -0.62 17.19 7.99
N ALA A 302 -0.87 16.71 6.76
CA ALA A 302 -2.15 16.97 6.08
C ALA A 302 -3.35 16.34 6.80
N ALA A 303 -3.19 15.14 7.33
CA ALA A 303 -4.24 14.48 8.11
C ALA A 303 -4.48 15.21 9.45
N GLU A 304 -3.41 15.63 10.14
CA GLU A 304 -3.51 16.39 11.37
C GLU A 304 -4.17 17.76 11.16
N GLU A 305 -3.85 18.44 10.05
CA GLU A 305 -4.49 19.71 9.66
C GLU A 305 -6.00 19.52 9.41
N TYR A 306 -6.35 18.46 8.67
CA TYR A 306 -7.74 18.08 8.40
C TYR A 306 -8.51 17.79 9.69
N ASN A 307 -7.93 17.04 10.62
CA ASN A 307 -8.55 16.69 11.89
C ASN A 307 -8.80 17.93 12.77
N ARG A 308 -7.82 18.86 12.83
CA ARG A 308 -7.99 20.15 13.52
C ARG A 308 -9.11 20.99 12.91
N TYR A 309 -9.19 21.05 11.58
CA TYR A 309 -10.25 21.80 10.91
C TYR A 309 -11.63 21.23 11.25
N ARG A 310 -11.79 19.89 11.19
CA ARG A 310 -13.05 19.23 11.53
C ARG A 310 -13.47 19.42 12.99
N SER A 311 -12.55 19.37 13.93
CA SER A 311 -12.86 19.60 15.36
C SER A 311 -13.39 21.01 15.62
N LEU A 312 -12.84 22.02 14.94
CA LEU A 312 -13.29 23.41 15.02
C LEU A 312 -14.67 23.63 14.39
N SER A 313 -14.93 23.00 13.25
CA SER A 313 -16.24 23.11 12.54
C SER A 313 -17.37 22.33 13.21
N GLY A 314 -17.05 21.23 13.91
CA GLY A 314 -18.03 20.42 14.65
C GLY A 314 -18.40 20.99 16.02
N SER A 315 -17.62 21.91 16.60
CA SER A 315 -17.96 22.60 17.86
C SER A 315 -18.83 23.85 17.67
N SER A 316 -19.20 24.18 16.43
CA SER A 316 -20.03 25.33 16.06
C SER A 316 -21.48 24.95 15.64
N ALA A 317 -21.84 23.67 15.77
CA ALA A 317 -23.16 23.12 15.52
C ALA A 317 -23.75 22.53 16.82
#